data_67928a927b3cd6306d5ecb61253d3137
#
_entry.id   67928a927b3cd6306d5ecb61253d3137
#
_cell.length_a   1.000
_cell.length_b   1.000
_cell.length_c   1.000
_cell.angle_alpha   90.00
_cell.angle_beta   90.00
_cell.angle_gamma   90.00
#
_symmetry.space_group_name_H-M   'P 1'
#
loop_
_entity.id
_entity.type
_entity.pdbx_description
1 polymer ?
#
loop_
_entity_poly.entity_id
_entity_poly.type
_entity_poly.pdbx_seq_one_letter_code
_entity_poly.pdbx_strand_id
1 'polypeptide(L)'
;PQTLGELKDDYPNLKMSQWFLDPLNKKGPDFMRNKNRILDKSDFMEANFLTTSPDVLNFLSKKTRNYFIPNPSDSSFETLKNYNKNCNMDVFFALSHGVHRGTLKSGKFDDRAIFVKKLIDKTKNVKFDIYGIDRVQPIWADHYFKTISNSKMGLNLSRGSPIKYYSSDRITQITGNGLVTLIDEKTHYNDFFSKDEMVFYKNISDLSEKISKLSRDEKLRKSIGRKGKEKYMKYFNSNLVAEFIINKTLNTKSKSKYIWHKN
;
A
#
# COMPACT_ATOMS: atom_id res chain seq x y z
N PRO A 1 13.62 -23.28 5.80
CA PRO A 1 13.95 -23.43 7.23
C PRO A 1 15.31 -24.10 7.43
N GLN A 2 15.60 -25.24 6.78
CA GLN A 2 16.88 -25.96 6.94
C GLN A 2 18.09 -25.05 6.69
N THR A 3 18.14 -24.37 5.55
CA THR A 3 19.22 -23.42 5.19
C THR A 3 19.39 -22.27 6.20
N LEU A 4 18.29 -21.80 6.81
CA LEU A 4 18.37 -20.76 7.85
C LEU A 4 18.93 -21.30 9.16
N GLY A 5 18.66 -22.57 9.49
CA GLY A 5 19.27 -23.27 10.63
C GLY A 5 20.77 -23.41 10.42
N GLU A 6 21.19 -23.97 9.29
CA GLU A 6 22.60 -24.12 8.90
C GLU A 6 23.35 -22.78 8.97
N LEU A 7 22.76 -21.69 8.45
CA LEU A 7 23.35 -20.34 8.58
C LEU A 7 23.52 -19.88 10.02
N LYS A 8 22.59 -20.21 10.92
CA LYS A 8 22.71 -19.87 12.34
C LYS A 8 23.78 -20.71 13.05
N ASP A 9 23.92 -21.96 12.66
CA ASP A 9 24.94 -22.85 13.20
C ASP A 9 26.34 -22.41 12.76
N ASP A 10 26.50 -22.06 11.48
CA ASP A 10 27.76 -21.56 10.92
C ASP A 10 28.12 -20.15 11.43
N TYR A 11 27.11 -19.32 11.68
CA TYR A 11 27.24 -17.91 12.11
C TYR A 11 26.38 -17.62 13.33
N PRO A 12 26.73 -18.06 14.55
CA PRO A 12 25.88 -17.93 15.75
C PRO A 12 25.48 -16.48 16.10
N ASN A 13 26.31 -15.51 15.72
CA ASN A 13 26.06 -14.08 15.96
C ASN A 13 25.23 -13.40 14.85
N LEU A 14 24.85 -14.12 13.79
CA LEU A 14 24.07 -13.58 12.69
C LEU A 14 22.70 -13.16 13.17
N LYS A 15 22.34 -11.88 12.92
CA LYS A 15 21.03 -11.34 13.19
C LYS A 15 20.21 -11.32 11.91
N MET A 16 19.09 -12.03 11.92
CA MET A 16 18.20 -12.14 10.75
C MET A 16 16.84 -11.52 11.06
N SER A 17 16.24 -10.92 10.05
CA SER A 17 14.87 -10.44 10.09
C SER A 17 14.15 -10.70 8.77
N GLN A 18 12.83 -10.70 8.78
CA GLN A 18 12.05 -10.83 7.56
C GLN A 18 11.11 -9.64 7.37
N TRP A 19 10.93 -9.26 6.12
CA TRP A 19 9.96 -8.28 5.68
C TRP A 19 8.87 -8.95 4.85
N PHE A 20 7.61 -8.72 5.22
CA PHE A 20 6.46 -9.34 4.58
C PHE A 20 5.46 -8.29 4.08
N LEU A 21 5.21 -8.27 2.77
CA LEU A 21 4.44 -7.24 2.06
C LEU A 21 3.00 -7.67 1.72
N ASP A 22 2.72 -8.97 1.68
CA ASP A 22 1.44 -9.48 1.21
C ASP A 22 0.31 -9.31 2.24
N PRO A 23 -0.97 -9.26 1.79
CA PRO A 23 -2.09 -9.09 2.70
C PRO A 23 -2.25 -10.27 3.67
N LEU A 24 -2.51 -9.96 4.93
CA LEU A 24 -2.70 -10.92 6.03
C LEU A 24 -4.15 -10.92 6.55
N ASN A 25 -5.13 -10.58 5.71
CA ASN A 25 -6.53 -10.65 6.09
C ASN A 25 -7.06 -12.10 6.04
N LYS A 26 -7.75 -12.54 7.09
CA LYS A 26 -8.27 -13.90 7.24
C LYS A 26 -9.23 -14.33 6.12
N LYS A 27 -9.92 -13.39 5.51
CA LYS A 27 -10.86 -13.64 4.40
C LYS A 27 -10.18 -13.56 3.03
N GLY A 28 -8.90 -13.23 3.00
CA GLY A 28 -8.12 -13.15 1.75
C GLY A 28 -7.76 -14.56 1.23
N PRO A 29 -7.75 -14.75 -0.09
CA PRO A 29 -7.52 -16.08 -0.69
C PRO A 29 -6.10 -16.62 -0.43
N ASP A 30 -5.16 -15.74 -0.09
CA ASP A 30 -3.76 -16.10 0.12
C ASP A 30 -3.38 -16.16 1.61
N PHE A 31 -4.34 -15.98 2.53
CA PHE A 31 -4.07 -15.85 3.95
C PHE A 31 -3.24 -17.01 4.53
N MET A 32 -3.66 -18.25 4.29
CA MET A 32 -2.97 -19.43 4.85
C MET A 32 -1.54 -19.55 4.33
N ARG A 33 -1.35 -19.36 3.03
CA ARG A 33 -0.02 -19.36 2.41
C ARG A 33 0.87 -18.27 3.02
N ASN A 34 0.35 -17.06 3.15
CA ASN A 34 1.08 -15.92 3.65
C ASN A 34 1.41 -16.06 5.14
N LYS A 35 0.47 -16.55 5.94
CA LYS A 35 0.67 -16.90 7.35
C LYS A 35 1.82 -17.91 7.51
N ASN A 36 1.76 -19.04 6.77
CA ASN A 36 2.76 -20.09 6.87
C ASN A 36 4.16 -19.58 6.48
N ARG A 37 4.28 -18.76 5.43
CA ARG A 37 5.56 -18.14 5.04
C ARG A 37 6.22 -17.32 6.15
N ILE A 38 5.43 -16.70 7.02
CA ILE A 38 5.94 -15.95 8.17
C ILE A 38 6.35 -16.94 9.26
N LEU A 39 5.46 -17.87 9.61
CA LEU A 39 5.66 -18.79 10.73
C LEU A 39 6.84 -19.74 10.51
N ASP A 40 6.98 -20.28 9.31
CA ASP A 40 8.06 -21.22 8.94
C ASP A 40 9.47 -20.65 9.15
N LYS A 41 9.61 -19.34 9.27
CA LYS A 41 10.89 -18.66 9.45
C LYS A 41 11.02 -17.93 10.78
N SER A 42 9.91 -17.72 11.49
CA SER A 42 9.87 -16.84 12.67
C SER A 42 10.87 -17.23 13.76
N ASP A 43 11.13 -18.51 13.96
CA ASP A 43 12.05 -18.99 14.99
C ASP A 43 13.53 -18.65 14.71
N PHE A 44 13.85 -18.33 13.45
CA PHE A 44 15.20 -17.90 13.05
C PHE A 44 15.34 -16.37 13.04
N MET A 45 14.24 -15.62 13.20
CA MET A 45 14.21 -14.17 13.02
C MET A 45 14.23 -13.41 14.36
N GLU A 46 15.06 -12.38 14.45
CA GLU A 46 15.04 -11.41 15.55
C GLU A 46 13.76 -10.56 15.51
N ALA A 47 13.27 -10.26 14.31
CA ALA A 47 12.08 -9.47 14.11
C ALA A 47 11.36 -9.77 12.80
N ASN A 48 10.02 -9.63 12.82
CA ASN A 48 9.16 -9.62 11.64
C ASN A 48 8.72 -8.19 11.35
N PHE A 49 8.90 -7.74 10.12
CA PHE A 49 8.44 -6.44 9.63
C PHE A 49 7.28 -6.64 8.66
N LEU A 50 6.12 -6.11 9.00
CA LEU A 50 4.85 -6.40 8.34
C LEU A 50 4.20 -5.11 7.85
N THR A 51 3.65 -5.12 6.65
CA THR A 51 2.81 -4.01 6.15
C THR A 51 1.36 -4.09 6.66
N THR A 52 1.07 -5.03 7.54
CA THR A 52 -0.18 -5.14 8.31
C THR A 52 0.13 -4.91 9.77
N SER A 53 -0.74 -4.20 10.50
CA SER A 53 -0.56 -3.98 11.93
C SER A 53 -0.49 -5.32 12.71
N PRO A 54 0.57 -5.58 13.50
CA PRO A 54 0.72 -6.85 14.21
C PRO A 54 -0.37 -7.11 15.25
N ASP A 55 -0.96 -6.06 15.83
CA ASP A 55 -2.01 -6.13 16.86
C ASP A 55 -3.32 -6.81 16.39
N VAL A 56 -3.55 -6.87 15.08
CA VAL A 56 -4.71 -7.58 14.50
C VAL A 56 -4.40 -9.01 14.02
N LEU A 57 -3.18 -9.50 14.25
CA LEU A 57 -2.67 -10.79 13.77
C LEU A 57 -2.45 -11.77 14.92
N ASN A 58 -3.47 -12.55 15.27
CA ASN A 58 -3.47 -13.46 16.44
C ASN A 58 -2.51 -14.67 16.29
N PHE A 59 -1.94 -14.89 15.10
CA PHE A 59 -1.07 -16.04 14.84
C PHE A 59 0.42 -15.76 15.05
N LEU A 60 0.79 -14.48 15.27
CA LEU A 60 2.20 -14.12 15.45
C LEU A 60 2.73 -14.62 16.77
N SER A 61 3.94 -15.19 16.75
CA SER A 61 4.66 -15.61 17.94
C SER A 61 4.97 -14.42 18.84
N LYS A 62 4.79 -14.60 20.17
CA LYS A 62 5.23 -13.62 21.18
C LYS A 62 6.74 -13.66 21.42
N LYS A 63 7.42 -14.73 20.97
CA LYS A 63 8.87 -14.88 21.09
C LYS A 63 9.63 -14.00 20.10
N THR A 64 9.05 -13.75 18.93
CA THR A 64 9.64 -12.90 17.88
C THR A 64 9.04 -11.51 17.94
N ARG A 65 9.87 -10.49 17.87
CA ARG A 65 9.42 -9.09 17.83
C ARG A 65 8.69 -8.82 16.51
N ASN A 66 7.52 -8.22 16.57
CA ASN A 66 6.70 -7.97 15.40
C ASN A 66 6.42 -6.47 15.26
N TYR A 67 6.76 -5.90 14.13
CA TYR A 67 6.64 -4.47 13.86
C TYR A 67 5.84 -4.19 12.60
N PHE A 68 5.00 -3.17 12.66
CA PHE A 68 4.44 -2.58 11.45
C PHE A 68 5.51 -1.70 10.78
N ILE A 69 5.60 -1.80 9.46
CA ILE A 69 6.32 -0.85 8.62
C ILE A 69 5.44 -0.43 7.44
N PRO A 70 5.45 0.85 7.05
CA PRO A 70 4.77 1.29 5.85
C PRO A 70 5.50 0.83 4.58
N ASN A 71 4.81 0.83 3.45
CA ASN A 71 5.49 0.73 2.16
C ASN A 71 6.36 1.98 1.95
N PRO A 72 7.66 1.84 1.74
CA PRO A 72 8.56 2.99 1.64
C PRO A 72 8.44 3.71 0.30
N SER A 73 8.58 5.04 0.31
CA SER A 73 8.77 5.85 -0.89
C SER A 73 10.24 6.19 -1.09
N ASP A 74 10.62 6.38 -2.35
CA ASP A 74 11.96 6.82 -2.70
C ASP A 74 11.92 7.95 -3.74
N SER A 75 12.66 9.03 -3.51
CA SER A 75 12.65 10.19 -4.39
C SER A 75 13.26 9.93 -5.77
N SER A 76 13.98 8.83 -5.94
CA SER A 76 14.49 8.39 -7.25
C SER A 76 13.42 7.70 -8.10
N PHE A 77 12.38 7.14 -7.47
CA PHE A 77 11.26 6.48 -8.15
C PHE A 77 10.00 7.36 -8.21
N GLU A 78 9.59 7.95 -7.09
CA GLU A 78 8.39 8.78 -7.01
C GLU A 78 8.71 10.25 -7.36
N THR A 79 9.11 10.47 -8.61
CA THR A 79 9.63 11.77 -9.09
C THR A 79 8.55 12.77 -9.53
N LEU A 80 7.31 12.29 -9.75
CA LEU A 80 6.24 13.13 -10.28
C LEU A 80 5.69 14.09 -9.22
N LYS A 81 5.10 15.19 -9.72
CA LYS A 81 4.38 16.21 -8.93
C LYS A 81 3.04 16.50 -9.61
N ASN A 82 2.14 15.50 -9.63
CA ASN A 82 0.88 15.58 -10.39
C ASN A 82 0.00 16.75 -9.95
N TYR A 83 0.12 17.20 -8.70
CA TYR A 83 -0.55 18.41 -8.22
C TYR A 83 -0.12 19.69 -8.95
N ASN A 84 1.02 19.70 -9.66
CA ASN A 84 1.49 20.84 -10.45
C ASN A 84 1.14 20.73 -11.94
N LYS A 85 0.47 19.63 -12.36
CA LYS A 85 0.19 19.34 -13.76
C LYS A 85 -1.31 19.48 -14.07
N ASN A 86 -1.60 19.71 -15.34
CA ASN A 86 -2.93 19.57 -15.90
C ASN A 86 -3.08 18.12 -16.38
N CYS A 87 -3.60 17.27 -15.49
CA CYS A 87 -3.85 15.86 -15.80
C CYS A 87 -5.21 15.70 -16.50
N ASN A 88 -5.26 14.87 -17.55
CA ASN A 88 -6.47 14.66 -18.36
C ASN A 88 -7.40 13.59 -17.78
N MET A 89 -6.87 12.69 -16.92
CA MET A 89 -7.63 11.62 -16.27
C MET A 89 -7.89 11.97 -14.80
N ASP A 90 -9.07 11.60 -14.30
CA ASP A 90 -9.44 11.93 -12.93
C ASP A 90 -8.98 10.86 -11.94
N VAL A 91 -9.23 9.59 -12.22
CA VAL A 91 -8.94 8.48 -11.29
C VAL A 91 -8.17 7.38 -11.98
N PHE A 92 -7.01 7.07 -11.45
CA PHE A 92 -6.16 5.96 -11.88
C PHE A 92 -6.36 4.73 -10.98
N PHE A 93 -6.43 3.54 -11.60
CA PHE A 93 -6.31 2.27 -10.91
C PHE A 93 -5.75 1.20 -11.85
N ALA A 94 -4.78 0.40 -11.38
CA ALA A 94 -4.20 -0.70 -12.13
C ALA A 94 -4.09 -1.96 -11.28
N LEU A 95 -4.41 -3.11 -11.88
CA LEU A 95 -4.17 -4.44 -11.36
C LEU A 95 -3.06 -5.13 -12.14
N SER A 96 -2.22 -5.88 -11.43
CA SER A 96 -1.12 -6.65 -12.01
C SER A 96 -1.52 -8.09 -12.41
N HIS A 97 -2.80 -8.40 -12.50
CA HIS A 97 -3.29 -9.74 -12.85
C HIS A 97 -3.13 -10.10 -14.33
N GLY A 98 -1.97 -9.85 -14.89
CA GLY A 98 -1.52 -10.26 -16.19
C GLY A 98 -2.55 -10.95 -17.10
N VAL A 99 -2.54 -12.25 -17.06
CA VAL A 99 -3.34 -13.12 -17.97
C VAL A 99 -4.83 -13.09 -17.67
N HIS A 100 -5.24 -12.84 -16.44
CA HIS A 100 -6.63 -13.03 -15.99
C HIS A 100 -7.48 -11.74 -15.98
N ARG A 101 -6.87 -10.57 -16.20
CA ARG A 101 -7.54 -9.27 -16.38
C ARG A 101 -8.75 -9.03 -15.48
N GLY A 102 -8.57 -9.26 -14.19
CA GLY A 102 -9.63 -9.14 -13.18
C GLY A 102 -10.38 -10.43 -12.87
N THR A 103 -10.06 -11.53 -13.55
CA THR A 103 -10.57 -12.87 -13.22
C THR A 103 -9.51 -13.66 -12.47
N LEU A 104 -9.88 -14.33 -11.39
CA LEU A 104 -8.99 -15.22 -10.64
C LEU A 104 -8.78 -16.54 -11.40
N LYS A 105 -7.72 -17.29 -11.05
CA LYS A 105 -7.47 -18.64 -11.59
C LYS A 105 -8.64 -19.60 -11.42
N SER A 106 -9.49 -19.37 -10.42
CA SER A 106 -10.72 -20.13 -10.17
C SER A 106 -11.88 -19.76 -11.11
N GLY A 107 -11.69 -18.85 -12.07
CA GLY A 107 -12.74 -18.33 -12.94
C GLY A 107 -13.64 -17.26 -12.29
N LYS A 108 -13.47 -16.97 -10.99
CA LYS A 108 -14.25 -15.94 -10.30
C LYS A 108 -13.67 -14.55 -10.60
N PHE A 109 -14.55 -13.55 -10.63
CA PHE A 109 -14.11 -12.16 -10.72
C PHE A 109 -13.35 -11.74 -9.46
N ASP A 110 -12.30 -10.93 -9.63
CA ASP A 110 -11.63 -10.28 -8.52
C ASP A 110 -12.57 -9.23 -7.90
N ASP A 111 -12.73 -9.25 -6.57
CA ASP A 111 -13.62 -8.31 -5.85
C ASP A 111 -13.30 -6.86 -6.16
N ARG A 112 -12.04 -6.54 -6.47
CA ARG A 112 -11.62 -5.20 -6.87
C ARG A 112 -12.16 -4.80 -8.24
N ALA A 113 -12.25 -5.74 -9.19
CA ALA A 113 -12.84 -5.50 -10.50
C ALA A 113 -14.34 -5.17 -10.36
N ILE A 114 -15.04 -5.93 -9.52
CA ILE A 114 -16.47 -5.69 -9.22
C ILE A 114 -16.65 -4.32 -8.55
N PHE A 115 -15.79 -3.97 -7.57
CA PHE A 115 -15.85 -2.70 -6.88
C PHE A 115 -15.62 -1.52 -7.83
N VAL A 116 -14.58 -1.59 -8.67
CA VAL A 116 -14.23 -0.53 -9.63
C VAL A 116 -15.34 -0.33 -10.66
N LYS A 117 -15.94 -1.41 -11.18
CA LYS A 117 -17.08 -1.32 -12.10
C LYS A 117 -18.26 -0.59 -11.47
N LYS A 118 -18.66 -0.98 -10.26
CA LYS A 118 -19.75 -0.31 -9.53
C LYS A 118 -19.42 1.16 -9.24
N LEU A 119 -18.17 1.48 -8.99
CA LEU A 119 -17.74 2.87 -8.76
C LEU A 119 -17.86 3.70 -10.03
N ILE A 120 -17.42 3.19 -11.18
CA ILE A 120 -17.53 3.85 -12.48
C ILE A 120 -18.99 4.09 -12.82
N ASP A 121 -19.85 3.07 -12.71
CA ASP A 121 -21.28 3.17 -12.99
C ASP A 121 -21.96 4.25 -12.15
N LYS A 122 -21.52 4.41 -10.90
CA LYS A 122 -22.08 5.39 -9.96
C LYS A 122 -21.52 6.80 -10.12
N THR A 123 -20.32 6.96 -10.65
CA THR A 123 -19.59 8.23 -10.68
C THR A 123 -19.62 8.85 -12.08
N LYS A 124 -20.63 9.65 -12.36
CA LYS A 124 -20.81 10.28 -13.68
C LYS A 124 -19.90 11.49 -13.88
N ASN A 125 -19.57 11.80 -15.14
CA ASN A 125 -18.73 12.93 -15.55
C ASN A 125 -17.31 12.92 -14.95
N VAL A 126 -16.77 11.73 -14.67
CA VAL A 126 -15.39 11.49 -14.18
C VAL A 126 -14.69 10.55 -15.15
N LYS A 127 -13.45 10.87 -15.51
CA LYS A 127 -12.61 10.06 -16.40
C LYS A 127 -11.79 9.08 -15.59
N PHE A 128 -12.07 7.79 -15.76
CA PHE A 128 -11.34 6.70 -15.13
C PHE A 128 -10.30 6.14 -16.10
N ASP A 129 -9.09 5.90 -15.58
CA ASP A 129 -7.97 5.28 -16.28
C ASP A 129 -7.62 3.97 -15.59
N ILE A 130 -8.17 2.86 -16.11
CA ILE A 130 -8.25 1.57 -15.43
C ILE A 130 -7.58 0.48 -16.26
N TYR A 131 -6.68 -0.27 -15.60
CA TYR A 131 -5.90 -1.34 -16.23
C TYR A 131 -5.98 -2.66 -15.47
N GLY A 132 -5.84 -3.76 -16.20
CA GLY A 132 -5.83 -5.11 -15.61
C GLY A 132 -7.20 -5.69 -15.31
N ILE A 133 -8.30 -5.02 -15.71
CA ILE A 133 -9.70 -5.48 -15.60
C ILE A 133 -10.46 -5.22 -16.89
N ASP A 134 -11.63 -5.82 -17.05
CA ASP A 134 -12.53 -5.66 -18.21
C ASP A 134 -11.81 -5.83 -19.56
N ARG A 135 -10.97 -6.85 -19.68
CA ARG A 135 -10.18 -7.16 -20.89
C ARG A 135 -9.12 -6.10 -21.23
N VAL A 136 -8.94 -5.06 -20.43
CA VAL A 136 -7.84 -4.12 -20.58
C VAL A 136 -6.56 -4.76 -20.04
N GLN A 137 -5.48 -4.69 -20.81
CA GLN A 137 -4.19 -5.24 -20.39
C GLN A 137 -3.63 -4.50 -19.17
N PRO A 138 -2.93 -5.18 -18.27
CA PRO A 138 -2.09 -4.53 -17.27
C PRO A 138 -1.00 -3.69 -17.94
N ILE A 139 -0.53 -2.68 -17.21
CA ILE A 139 0.57 -1.81 -17.63
C ILE A 139 1.75 -1.95 -16.69
N TRP A 140 2.95 -1.77 -17.22
CA TRP A 140 4.22 -1.95 -16.52
C TRP A 140 5.23 -0.88 -16.91
N ALA A 141 6.25 -0.72 -16.10
CA ALA A 141 7.42 0.13 -16.35
C ALA A 141 7.06 1.52 -16.90
N ASP A 142 7.63 1.93 -18.01
CA ASP A 142 7.42 3.26 -18.61
C ASP A 142 5.96 3.55 -18.94
N HIS A 143 5.20 2.55 -19.39
CA HIS A 143 3.79 2.74 -19.68
C HIS A 143 3.00 3.04 -18.40
N TYR A 144 3.28 2.32 -17.31
CA TYR A 144 2.69 2.61 -16.00
C TYR A 144 3.03 4.04 -15.54
N PHE A 145 4.30 4.43 -15.67
CA PHE A 145 4.77 5.74 -15.26
C PHE A 145 4.15 6.88 -16.08
N LYS A 146 4.08 6.72 -17.41
CA LYS A 146 3.39 7.66 -18.30
C LYS A 146 1.93 7.81 -17.95
N THR A 147 1.24 6.69 -17.69
CA THR A 147 -0.18 6.66 -17.37
C THR A 147 -0.47 7.34 -16.03
N ILE A 148 0.22 6.96 -14.95
CA ILE A 148 0.02 7.57 -13.64
C ILE A 148 0.35 9.07 -13.66
N SER A 149 1.31 9.50 -14.51
CA SER A 149 1.68 10.92 -14.64
C SER A 149 0.57 11.81 -15.19
N ASN A 150 -0.47 11.23 -15.79
CA ASN A 150 -1.61 11.95 -16.40
C ASN A 150 -2.88 11.88 -15.55
N SER A 151 -2.80 11.38 -14.33
CA SER A 151 -3.95 11.17 -13.46
C SER A 151 -3.93 12.08 -12.23
N LYS A 152 -5.11 12.53 -11.81
CA LYS A 152 -5.29 13.48 -10.69
C LYS A 152 -5.36 12.79 -9.34
N MET A 153 -6.03 11.65 -9.28
CA MET A 153 -6.28 10.86 -8.08
C MET A 153 -5.93 9.40 -8.36
N GLY A 154 -5.60 8.65 -7.33
CA GLY A 154 -5.35 7.22 -7.44
C GLY A 154 -6.13 6.41 -6.41
N LEU A 155 -6.76 5.33 -6.86
CA LEU A 155 -7.49 4.42 -5.98
C LEU A 155 -6.55 3.39 -5.37
N ASN A 156 -6.40 3.45 -4.06
CA ASN A 156 -5.64 2.46 -3.30
C ASN A 156 -6.56 1.37 -2.77
N LEU A 157 -6.85 0.39 -3.61
CA LEU A 157 -7.74 -0.72 -3.32
C LEU A 157 -6.94 -2.03 -3.25
N SER A 158 -6.81 -2.58 -2.05
CA SER A 158 -6.09 -3.81 -1.79
C SER A 158 -6.98 -5.05 -1.99
N ARG A 159 -6.34 -6.23 -2.17
CA ARG A 159 -7.04 -7.50 -2.32
C ARG A 159 -7.64 -7.95 -0.99
N GLY A 160 -8.87 -8.43 -1.04
CA GLY A 160 -9.62 -8.89 0.14
C GLY A 160 -10.20 -7.73 0.95
N SER A 161 -10.69 -8.03 2.15
CA SER A 161 -11.26 -7.00 3.04
C SER A 161 -10.17 -6.09 3.58
N PRO A 162 -10.46 -4.77 3.76
CA PRO A 162 -9.52 -3.88 4.42
C PRO A 162 -9.12 -4.40 5.81
N ILE A 163 -7.86 -4.26 6.15
CA ILE A 163 -7.31 -4.61 7.47
C ILE A 163 -6.39 -3.49 7.93
N LYS A 164 -6.28 -3.31 9.25
CA LYS A 164 -5.54 -2.21 9.86
C LYS A 164 -4.11 -2.13 9.33
N TYR A 165 -3.75 -0.95 8.87
CA TYR A 165 -2.47 -0.51 8.30
C TYR A 165 -2.03 -1.23 7.02
N TYR A 166 -2.80 -2.21 6.52
CA TYR A 166 -2.43 -2.83 5.27
C TYR A 166 -2.77 -1.94 4.07
N SER A 167 -1.77 -1.74 3.26
CA SER A 167 -1.89 -1.20 1.91
C SER A 167 -0.94 -1.96 0.98
N SER A 168 -1.31 -2.08 -0.29
CA SER A 168 -0.34 -2.50 -1.31
C SER A 168 0.66 -1.36 -1.59
N ASP A 169 1.77 -1.69 -2.24
CA ASP A 169 2.80 -0.76 -2.73
C ASP A 169 2.25 0.38 -3.60
N ARG A 170 1.06 0.21 -4.17
CA ARG A 170 0.34 1.25 -4.92
C ARG A 170 0.17 2.55 -4.13
N ILE A 171 0.08 2.50 -2.80
CA ILE A 171 -0.02 3.70 -1.97
C ILE A 171 1.20 4.61 -2.15
N THR A 172 2.38 4.01 -2.25
CA THR A 172 3.63 4.72 -2.48
C THR A 172 3.63 5.40 -3.85
N GLN A 173 3.25 4.64 -4.87
CA GLN A 173 3.20 5.13 -6.25
C GLN A 173 2.19 6.26 -6.43
N ILE A 174 1.03 6.19 -5.77
CA ILE A 174 0.01 7.24 -5.83
C ILE A 174 0.47 8.46 -5.02
N THR A 175 0.70 8.28 -3.72
CA THR A 175 0.98 9.39 -2.80
C THR A 175 2.34 10.01 -3.09
N GLY A 176 3.35 9.18 -3.32
CA GLY A 176 4.72 9.61 -3.62
C GLY A 176 4.85 10.38 -4.94
N ASN A 177 3.96 10.16 -5.90
CA ASN A 177 3.89 10.91 -7.15
C ASN A 177 2.94 12.12 -7.12
N GLY A 178 2.33 12.41 -5.96
CA GLY A 178 1.55 13.62 -5.74
C GLY A 178 0.13 13.58 -6.32
N LEU A 179 -0.42 12.38 -6.53
CA LEU A 179 -1.84 12.17 -6.77
C LEU A 179 -2.58 12.21 -5.42
N VAL A 180 -3.86 12.56 -5.44
CA VAL A 180 -4.70 12.36 -4.28
C VAL A 180 -4.95 10.87 -4.07
N THR A 181 -4.57 10.37 -2.91
CA THR A 181 -4.79 8.96 -2.54
C THR A 181 -6.20 8.76 -2.00
N LEU A 182 -6.96 7.88 -2.66
CA LEU A 182 -8.29 7.44 -2.24
C LEU A 182 -8.16 6.09 -1.54
N ILE A 183 -8.42 6.01 -0.23
CA ILE A 183 -8.18 4.81 0.58
C ILE A 183 -9.36 4.54 1.52
N ASP A 184 -9.69 3.25 1.74
CA ASP A 184 -10.74 2.84 2.67
C ASP A 184 -10.37 3.20 4.11
N GLU A 185 -11.28 3.85 4.86
CA GLU A 185 -11.03 4.28 6.25
C GLU A 185 -10.75 3.10 7.19
N LYS A 186 -11.25 1.89 6.88
CA LYS A 186 -11.00 0.67 7.65
C LYS A 186 -9.54 0.20 7.61
N THR A 187 -8.71 0.82 6.75
CA THR A 187 -7.26 0.62 6.77
C THR A 187 -6.57 1.37 7.90
N HIS A 188 -7.27 2.28 8.58
CA HIS A 188 -6.74 3.14 9.64
C HIS A 188 -5.52 3.99 9.26
N TYR A 189 -5.33 4.31 7.97
CA TYR A 189 -4.28 5.26 7.57
C TYR A 189 -4.56 6.68 8.05
N ASN A 190 -5.79 6.99 8.49
CA ASN A 190 -6.13 8.22 9.19
C ASN A 190 -5.48 8.37 10.58
N ASP A 191 -4.85 7.32 11.11
CA ASP A 191 -3.96 7.43 12.27
C ASP A 191 -2.66 8.16 11.93
N PHE A 192 -2.27 8.17 10.67
CA PHE A 192 -1.04 8.79 10.16
C PHE A 192 -1.28 10.05 9.33
N PHE A 193 -2.38 10.10 8.58
CA PHE A 193 -2.67 11.17 7.62
C PHE A 193 -4.01 11.84 7.93
N SER A 194 -4.04 13.16 7.81
CA SER A 194 -5.29 13.94 7.92
C SER A 194 -6.10 13.92 6.62
N LYS A 195 -7.32 14.44 6.66
CA LYS A 195 -8.17 14.64 5.47
C LYS A 195 -7.60 15.65 4.47
N ASP A 196 -6.63 16.47 4.90
CA ASP A 196 -5.91 17.41 4.05
C ASP A 196 -4.73 16.76 3.31
N GLU A 197 -4.43 15.48 3.59
CA GLU A 197 -3.27 14.77 3.09
C GLU A 197 -3.66 13.50 2.31
N MET A 198 -4.80 12.87 2.68
CA MET A 198 -5.40 11.73 1.99
C MET A 198 -6.92 11.79 2.06
N VAL A 199 -7.58 11.09 1.15
CA VAL A 199 -9.04 10.98 1.11
C VAL A 199 -9.46 9.60 1.59
N PHE A 200 -10.08 9.56 2.76
CA PHE A 200 -10.63 8.35 3.37
C PHE A 200 -12.08 8.18 2.96
N TYR A 201 -12.50 6.98 2.56
CA TYR A 201 -13.89 6.70 2.22
C TYR A 201 -14.45 5.51 3.02
N LYS A 202 -15.77 5.56 3.26
CA LYS A 202 -16.51 4.54 4.03
C LYS A 202 -17.12 3.45 3.16
N ASN A 203 -17.57 3.84 1.97
CA ASN A 203 -18.25 2.98 1.01
C ASN A 203 -18.19 3.60 -0.40
N ILE A 204 -18.73 2.89 -1.39
CA ILE A 204 -18.73 3.33 -2.79
C ILE A 204 -19.47 4.65 -3.00
N SER A 205 -20.56 4.91 -2.27
CA SER A 205 -21.34 6.16 -2.41
C SER A 205 -20.53 7.35 -1.94
N ASP A 206 -19.96 7.27 -0.75
CA ASP A 206 -19.08 8.28 -0.18
C ASP A 206 -17.82 8.52 -1.05
N LEU A 207 -17.26 7.45 -1.61
CA LEU A 207 -16.13 7.55 -2.53
C LEU A 207 -16.52 8.28 -3.83
N SER A 208 -17.66 7.94 -4.43
CA SER A 208 -18.18 8.58 -5.64
C SER A 208 -18.40 10.08 -5.46
N GLU A 209 -19.00 10.49 -4.33
CA GLU A 209 -19.21 11.90 -3.99
C GLU A 209 -17.89 12.66 -3.83
N LYS A 210 -16.92 12.08 -3.12
CA LYS A 210 -15.58 12.67 -2.93
C LYS A 210 -14.83 12.81 -4.24
N ILE A 211 -14.85 11.79 -5.09
CA ILE A 211 -14.25 11.84 -6.43
C ILE A 211 -14.92 12.96 -7.27
N SER A 212 -16.25 13.00 -7.32
CA SER A 212 -17.00 14.01 -8.07
C SER A 212 -16.74 15.44 -7.58
N LYS A 213 -16.54 15.63 -6.29
CA LYS A 213 -16.14 16.92 -5.72
C LYS A 213 -14.72 17.28 -6.16
N LEU A 214 -13.77 16.39 -5.97
CA LEU A 214 -12.34 16.65 -6.26
C LEU A 214 -12.03 16.74 -7.75
N SER A 215 -12.81 16.12 -8.63
CA SER A 215 -12.65 16.28 -10.07
C SER A 215 -12.90 17.72 -10.52
N ARG A 216 -13.77 18.46 -9.79
CA ARG A 216 -14.16 19.86 -10.06
C ARG A 216 -13.40 20.87 -9.24
N ASP A 217 -13.01 20.54 -8.00
CA ASP A 217 -12.27 21.44 -7.10
C ASP A 217 -10.76 21.21 -7.26
N GLU A 218 -10.20 21.88 -8.26
CA GLU A 218 -8.78 21.76 -8.57
C GLU A 218 -7.88 22.27 -7.44
N LYS A 219 -8.24 23.37 -6.78
CA LYS A 219 -7.44 23.97 -5.70
C LYS A 219 -7.33 23.03 -4.51
N LEU A 220 -8.46 22.48 -4.06
CA LEU A 220 -8.49 21.50 -2.97
C LEU A 220 -7.72 20.25 -3.32
N ARG A 221 -7.94 19.67 -4.52
CA ARG A 221 -7.29 18.48 -5.00
C ARG A 221 -5.76 18.64 -5.04
N LYS A 222 -5.27 19.72 -5.65
CA LYS A 222 -3.83 20.02 -5.74
C LYS A 222 -3.21 20.19 -4.35
N SER A 223 -3.92 20.83 -3.42
CA SER A 223 -3.47 20.98 -2.03
C SER A 223 -3.33 19.64 -1.32
N ILE A 224 -4.34 18.75 -1.43
CA ILE A 224 -4.29 17.42 -0.81
C ILE A 224 -3.15 16.58 -1.41
N GLY A 225 -3.01 16.53 -2.72
CA GLY A 225 -1.95 15.76 -3.39
C GLY A 225 -0.55 16.23 -3.00
N ARG A 226 -0.33 17.56 -2.88
CA ARG A 226 0.93 18.13 -2.43
C ARG A 226 1.25 17.77 -0.99
N LYS A 227 0.32 18.06 -0.06
CA LYS A 227 0.50 17.77 1.38
C LYS A 227 0.71 16.28 1.64
N GLY A 228 -0.06 15.42 0.94
CA GLY A 228 0.08 13.97 1.02
C GLY A 228 1.48 13.50 0.61
N LYS A 229 1.97 13.96 -0.56
CA LYS A 229 3.34 13.67 -1.01
C LYS A 229 4.39 14.15 -0.03
N GLU A 230 4.33 15.42 0.39
CA GLU A 230 5.30 16.01 1.31
C GLU A 230 5.41 15.20 2.60
N LYS A 231 4.27 14.81 3.20
CA LYS A 231 4.26 14.02 4.41
C LYS A 231 4.73 12.60 4.21
N TYR A 232 4.31 11.95 3.10
CA TYR A 232 4.71 10.59 2.78
C TYR A 232 6.22 10.50 2.59
N MET A 233 6.79 11.38 1.77
CA MET A 233 8.23 11.47 1.53
C MET A 233 9.04 11.83 2.78
N LYS A 234 8.47 12.62 3.69
CA LYS A 234 9.13 12.99 4.94
C LYS A 234 9.20 11.85 5.95
N TYR A 235 8.11 11.09 6.10
CA TYR A 235 7.96 10.14 7.21
C TYR A 235 7.92 8.67 6.79
N PHE A 236 7.62 8.36 5.53
CA PHE A 236 7.53 6.99 5.01
C PHE A 236 8.57 6.73 3.91
N ASN A 237 9.70 7.46 3.95
CA ASN A 237 10.78 7.26 2.97
C ASN A 237 11.61 6.01 3.25
N SER A 238 12.29 5.54 2.20
CA SER A 238 13.09 4.31 2.22
C SER A 238 14.20 4.33 3.27
N ASN A 239 14.84 5.48 3.50
CA ASN A 239 15.92 5.61 4.48
C ASN A 239 15.41 5.39 5.90
N LEU A 240 14.28 6.00 6.28
CA LEU A 240 13.68 5.83 7.61
C LEU A 240 13.19 4.40 7.84
N VAL A 241 12.60 3.77 6.81
CA VAL A 241 12.14 2.37 6.91
C VAL A 241 13.32 1.43 7.05
N ALA A 242 14.39 1.61 6.26
CA ALA A 242 15.61 0.80 6.34
C ALA A 242 16.30 0.99 7.71
N GLU A 243 16.45 2.24 8.18
CA GLU A 243 17.00 2.54 9.50
C GLU A 243 16.20 1.85 10.62
N PHE A 244 14.87 1.91 10.54
CA PHE A 244 14.00 1.24 11.51
C PHE A 244 14.21 -0.27 11.52
N ILE A 245 14.25 -0.91 10.34
CA ILE A 245 14.48 -2.36 10.20
C ILE A 245 15.83 -2.73 10.84
N ILE A 246 16.90 -2.02 10.50
CA ILE A 246 18.25 -2.27 11.02
C ILE A 246 18.27 -2.13 12.56
N ASN A 247 17.79 -1.00 13.07
CA ASN A 247 17.81 -0.74 14.51
C ASN A 247 16.99 -1.76 15.32
N LYS A 248 15.81 -2.15 14.82
CA LYS A 248 14.98 -3.15 15.49
C LYS A 248 15.56 -4.56 15.36
N THR A 249 16.21 -4.90 14.26
CA THR A 249 16.90 -6.19 14.09
C THR A 249 18.09 -6.30 15.04
N LEU A 250 18.94 -5.27 15.08
CA LEU A 250 20.15 -5.25 15.90
C LEU A 250 19.91 -4.83 17.36
N ASN A 251 18.69 -4.48 17.72
CA ASN A 251 18.31 -3.96 19.03
C ASN A 251 19.10 -2.71 19.44
N THR A 252 19.33 -1.80 18.48
CA THR A 252 20.03 -0.54 18.70
C THR A 252 19.04 0.61 18.87
N LYS A 253 19.48 1.70 19.52
CA LYS A 253 18.68 2.91 19.68
C LYS A 253 18.76 3.76 18.42
N SER A 254 17.65 4.38 18.03
CA SER A 254 17.58 5.39 16.99
C SER A 254 17.24 6.76 17.57
N LYS A 255 17.75 7.82 16.93
CA LYS A 255 17.36 9.21 17.19
C LYS A 255 16.19 9.64 16.30
N SER A 256 15.87 8.87 15.26
CA SER A 256 14.82 9.18 14.31
C SER A 256 13.42 8.96 14.91
N LYS A 257 12.50 9.83 14.56
CA LYS A 257 11.08 9.70 14.95
C LYS A 257 10.32 8.92 13.86
N TYR A 258 9.81 7.77 14.22
CA TYR A 258 8.96 6.94 13.37
C TYR A 258 7.50 7.16 13.74
N ILE A 259 6.73 7.88 12.93
CA ILE A 259 5.33 8.21 13.25
C ILE A 259 4.40 6.98 13.24
N TRP A 260 4.84 5.88 12.64
CA TRP A 260 4.13 4.60 12.60
C TRP A 260 4.46 3.67 13.78
N HIS A 261 5.39 4.05 14.63
CA HIS A 261 5.80 3.25 15.78
C HIS A 261 5.71 4.11 17.05
N LYS A 262 4.84 3.68 17.96
CA LYS A 262 4.80 4.25 19.31
C LYS A 262 5.85 3.54 20.14
N ASN A 263 6.76 4.29 20.73
CA ASN A 263 7.74 3.76 21.69
C ASN A 263 7.05 3.21 22.93
#